data_cdc732ba4a9ca3d8c5da892202b1d208
#
_entry.id   cdc732ba4a9ca3d8c5da892202b1d208
#
_cell.length_a   1.000
_cell.length_b   1.000
_cell.length_c   1.000
_cell.angle_alpha   90.00
_cell.angle_beta   90.00
_cell.angle_gamma   90.00
#
_symmetry.space_group_name_H-M   'P 1'
#
loop_
_entity.id
_entity.type
_entity.pdbx_description
1 polymer ?
#
loop_
_entity_poly.entity_id
_entity_poly.type
_entity_poly.pdbx_seq_one_letter_code
_entity_poly.pdbx_strand_id
1 'polypeptide(L)'
;MAAASSQKNSSQSSPIGARLNPRFTFDSFIVGKSNEMAYAAARRVSESAAIAYNPLFLYGPVGVGKTHLMHAIAWDIQRCSGRKVIYLSAETFMYRFVEALRFKDTMAFKQQFRSVDVLMIDDVQFISGKDSTQEEFFHTFNALVDDHRQVIITADRSPSSLDGIEERIRSRLGCGLVVDIFPTDYELRLGILQARTEQLIGERPDLRIAPEALEFLAERVSQSVRVLEGALNRVVNFAEHTSRTVDVAIVQEALSELLRDSERVLSVDDVQQKVAGFYNLRMTDMVSARRTREVVRPRQVAMYLAKQLTLRSLPQIGRKFGKRDHTTVIHAVRKIEELRRQDPQLDQEIETIKKLLEG
;
A
#
# COMPACT_ATOMS: atom_id res chain seq x y z
N MET A 1 40.30 -13.70 51.84
CA MET A 1 40.30 -12.46 51.02
C MET A 1 39.74 -12.81 49.67
N ALA A 2 38.46 -12.54 49.45
CA ALA A 2 37.74 -12.84 48.24
C ALA A 2 37.65 -11.55 47.39
N ALA A 3 38.20 -11.58 46.18
CA ALA A 3 38.13 -10.49 45.23
C ALA A 3 36.79 -10.58 44.52
N ALA A 4 35.91 -9.61 44.74
CA ALA A 4 34.66 -9.43 44.00
C ALA A 4 34.98 -8.89 42.61
N SER A 5 34.78 -9.71 41.59
CA SER A 5 34.81 -9.31 40.19
C SER A 5 33.53 -8.53 39.82
N SER A 6 33.70 -7.24 39.65
CA SER A 6 32.69 -6.30 39.16
C SER A 6 32.35 -6.64 37.72
N GLN A 7 31.23 -7.30 37.47
CA GLN A 7 30.66 -7.41 36.11
C GLN A 7 30.15 -6.04 35.68
N LYS A 8 30.88 -5.41 34.77
CA LYS A 8 30.37 -4.27 34.00
C LYS A 8 29.17 -4.73 33.15
N ASN A 9 28.00 -4.33 33.55
CA ASN A 9 26.81 -4.34 32.67
C ASN A 9 27.09 -3.49 31.46
N SER A 10 27.49 -4.13 30.37
CA SER A 10 27.45 -3.51 29.05
C SER A 10 25.98 -3.42 28.67
N SER A 11 25.43 -2.22 28.74
CA SER A 11 24.14 -1.86 28.13
C SER A 11 24.18 -2.20 26.65
N GLN A 12 23.69 -3.38 26.29
CA GLN A 12 23.44 -3.74 24.91
C GLN A 12 22.31 -2.82 24.42
N SER A 13 22.69 -1.73 23.73
CA SER A 13 21.75 -0.92 22.95
C SER A 13 21.07 -1.84 21.93
N SER A 14 19.76 -1.97 22.03
CA SER A 14 18.96 -2.72 21.07
C SER A 14 19.27 -2.23 19.65
N PRO A 15 19.40 -3.12 18.65
CA PRO A 15 19.70 -2.71 17.28
C PRO A 15 18.65 -1.73 16.79
N ILE A 16 19.10 -0.60 16.21
CA ILE A 16 18.24 0.55 15.85
C ILE A 16 17.27 0.21 14.73
N GLY A 17 17.67 -0.66 13.80
CA GLY A 17 16.85 -1.11 12.70
C GLY A 17 15.85 -2.19 13.12
N ALA A 18 14.69 -2.23 12.46
CA ALA A 18 13.78 -3.35 12.57
C ALA A 18 14.39 -4.60 11.94
N ARG A 19 14.00 -5.79 12.45
CA ARG A 19 14.45 -7.05 11.86
C ARG A 19 13.90 -7.22 10.44
N LEU A 20 14.77 -7.62 9.53
CA LEU A 20 14.37 -7.95 8.17
C LEU A 20 13.64 -9.30 8.15
N ASN A 21 12.56 -9.39 7.37
CA ASN A 21 11.87 -10.65 7.15
C ASN A 21 12.68 -11.50 6.16
N PRO A 22 13.12 -12.71 6.54
CA PRO A 22 13.95 -13.56 5.68
C PRO A 22 13.22 -14.06 4.41
N ARG A 23 11.88 -14.00 4.40
CA ARG A 23 11.08 -14.39 3.24
C ARG A 23 11.01 -13.30 2.16
N PHE A 24 11.33 -12.05 2.49
CA PHE A 24 11.21 -10.92 1.57
C PHE A 24 12.55 -10.67 0.87
N THR A 25 12.83 -11.47 -0.15
CA THR A 25 14.02 -11.38 -1.00
C THR A 25 13.64 -11.04 -2.43
N PHE A 26 14.60 -10.68 -3.27
CA PHE A 26 14.35 -10.51 -4.70
C PHE A 26 13.94 -11.82 -5.38
N ASP A 27 14.47 -12.97 -4.94
CA ASP A 27 14.14 -14.28 -5.50
C ASP A 27 12.68 -14.68 -5.22
N SER A 28 12.11 -14.22 -4.10
CA SER A 28 10.72 -14.49 -3.74
C SER A 28 9.73 -13.42 -4.22
N PHE A 29 10.23 -12.33 -4.84
CA PHE A 29 9.39 -11.28 -5.38
C PHE A 29 8.92 -11.60 -6.79
N ILE A 30 7.64 -11.79 -6.97
CA ILE A 30 7.05 -12.08 -8.29
C ILE A 30 6.90 -10.78 -9.07
N VAL A 31 7.52 -10.72 -10.24
CA VAL A 31 7.50 -9.55 -11.12
C VAL A 31 6.38 -9.67 -12.14
N GLY A 32 5.63 -8.59 -12.32
CA GLY A 32 4.59 -8.42 -13.33
C GLY A 32 4.54 -6.98 -13.82
N LYS A 33 3.68 -6.68 -14.79
CA LYS A 33 3.56 -5.35 -15.40
C LYS A 33 3.31 -4.22 -14.39
N SER A 34 2.63 -4.53 -13.28
CA SER A 34 2.26 -3.54 -12.26
C SER A 34 3.42 -3.16 -11.34
N ASN A 35 4.52 -3.91 -11.29
CA ASN A 35 5.62 -3.71 -10.35
C ASN A 35 7.03 -3.79 -10.99
N GLU A 36 7.15 -4.04 -12.29
CA GLU A 36 8.43 -4.25 -12.98
C GLU A 36 9.37 -3.05 -12.85
N MET A 37 8.85 -1.82 -12.96
CA MET A 37 9.65 -0.60 -12.82
C MET A 37 10.20 -0.44 -11.40
N ALA A 38 9.39 -0.73 -10.39
CA ALA A 38 9.82 -0.68 -9.00
C ALA A 38 10.85 -1.76 -8.68
N TYR A 39 10.67 -2.97 -9.24
CA TYR A 39 11.64 -4.03 -9.13
C TYR A 39 12.97 -3.65 -9.79
N ALA A 40 12.95 -3.14 -11.01
CA ALA A 40 14.16 -2.73 -11.73
C ALA A 40 14.91 -1.59 -11.00
N ALA A 41 14.17 -0.59 -10.47
CA ALA A 41 14.75 0.48 -9.66
C ALA A 41 15.36 -0.06 -8.36
N ALA A 42 14.69 -0.97 -7.68
CA ALA A 42 15.17 -1.63 -6.47
C ALA A 42 16.46 -2.42 -6.71
N ARG A 43 16.50 -3.22 -7.77
CA ARG A 43 17.68 -3.97 -8.19
C ARG A 43 18.86 -3.03 -8.50
N ARG A 44 18.59 -1.96 -9.25
CA ARG A 44 19.62 -0.97 -9.59
C ARG A 44 20.25 -0.33 -8.36
N VAL A 45 19.46 0.01 -7.34
CA VAL A 45 19.96 0.60 -6.09
C VAL A 45 20.72 -0.41 -5.25
N SER A 46 20.33 -1.67 -5.22
CA SER A 46 21.03 -2.70 -4.44
C SER A 46 22.37 -3.11 -5.06
N GLU A 47 22.45 -3.22 -6.39
CA GLU A 47 23.63 -3.68 -7.13
C GLU A 47 24.68 -2.59 -7.37
N SER A 48 24.24 -1.32 -7.40
CA SER A 48 25.14 -0.22 -7.73
C SER A 48 26.08 0.14 -6.57
N ALA A 49 27.37 0.23 -6.86
CA ALA A 49 28.35 0.79 -5.94
C ALA A 49 28.19 2.32 -5.79
N ALA A 50 27.78 3.00 -6.87
CA ALA A 50 27.46 4.42 -6.87
C ALA A 50 25.97 4.63 -6.64
N ILE A 51 25.61 5.75 -6.03
CA ILE A 51 24.20 6.12 -5.80
C ILE A 51 23.54 6.43 -7.15
N ALA A 52 22.63 5.56 -7.56
CA ALA A 52 21.93 5.70 -8.84
C ALA A 52 20.75 6.70 -8.74
N TYR A 53 20.01 6.63 -7.65
CA TYR A 53 18.82 7.46 -7.40
C TYR A 53 18.75 7.82 -5.92
N ASN A 54 18.61 9.11 -5.58
CA ASN A 54 18.56 9.52 -4.19
C ASN A 54 17.62 10.73 -3.96
N PRO A 55 16.50 10.53 -3.25
CA PRO A 55 16.01 9.24 -2.75
C PRO A 55 15.45 8.33 -3.84
N LEU A 56 15.37 7.02 -3.57
CA LEU A 56 14.43 6.13 -4.24
C LEU A 56 13.11 6.18 -3.46
N PHE A 57 12.04 6.64 -4.11
CA PHE A 57 10.72 6.74 -3.51
C PHE A 57 9.74 5.79 -4.18
N LEU A 58 9.30 4.76 -3.44
CA LEU A 58 8.35 3.75 -3.92
C LEU A 58 6.97 4.02 -3.33
N TYR A 59 5.96 4.17 -4.16
CA TYR A 59 4.61 4.41 -3.66
C TYR A 59 3.56 3.53 -4.33
N GLY A 60 2.42 3.37 -3.67
CA GLY A 60 1.29 2.60 -4.19
C GLY A 60 0.38 2.13 -3.06
N PRO A 61 -0.78 1.55 -3.38
CA PRO A 61 -1.76 1.10 -2.39
C PRO A 61 -1.19 0.14 -1.35
N VAL A 62 -1.96 -0.12 -0.30
CA VAL A 62 -1.58 -1.08 0.74
C VAL A 62 -1.53 -2.49 0.14
N GLY A 63 -0.46 -3.24 0.49
CA GLY A 63 -0.32 -4.65 0.13
C GLY A 63 0.11 -4.93 -1.32
N VAL A 64 0.73 -3.96 -2.04
CA VAL A 64 1.28 -4.16 -3.40
C VAL A 64 2.75 -4.61 -3.41
N GLY A 65 3.39 -4.80 -2.25
CA GLY A 65 4.77 -5.32 -2.17
C GLY A 65 5.84 -4.28 -1.85
N LYS A 66 5.51 -3.03 -1.47
CA LYS A 66 6.49 -1.99 -1.10
C LYS A 66 7.47 -2.46 -0.04
N THR A 67 6.96 -2.93 1.09
CA THR A 67 7.76 -3.47 2.20
C THR A 67 8.60 -4.67 1.78
N HIS A 68 8.09 -5.54 0.90
CA HIS A 68 8.85 -6.66 0.35
C HIS A 68 10.10 -6.15 -0.40
N LEU A 69 9.94 -5.20 -1.32
CA LEU A 69 11.07 -4.61 -2.05
C LEU A 69 12.07 -3.93 -1.10
N MET A 70 11.60 -3.23 -0.07
CA MET A 70 12.46 -2.64 0.94
C MET A 70 13.36 -3.70 1.62
N HIS A 71 12.76 -4.80 2.06
CA HIS A 71 13.51 -5.89 2.68
C HIS A 71 14.46 -6.57 1.69
N ALA A 72 14.01 -6.79 0.45
CA ALA A 72 14.84 -7.39 -0.60
C ALA A 72 16.10 -6.55 -0.90
N ILE A 73 15.94 -5.23 -1.03
CA ILE A 73 17.08 -4.31 -1.18
C ILE A 73 18.01 -4.40 0.04
N ALA A 74 17.46 -4.36 1.25
CA ALA A 74 18.27 -4.41 2.47
C ALA A 74 19.07 -5.70 2.58
N TRP A 75 18.46 -6.85 2.29
CA TRP A 75 19.13 -8.16 2.27
C TRP A 75 20.26 -8.21 1.24
N ASP A 76 19.98 -7.74 0.02
CA ASP A 76 20.96 -7.77 -1.06
C ASP A 76 22.17 -6.87 -0.78
N ILE A 77 21.93 -5.65 -0.28
CA ILE A 77 23.00 -4.72 0.12
C ILE A 77 23.84 -5.30 1.25
N GLN A 78 23.23 -5.88 2.29
CA GLN A 78 23.98 -6.47 3.42
C GLN A 78 24.82 -7.65 2.98
N ARG A 79 24.28 -8.50 2.09
CA ARG A 79 24.98 -9.70 1.59
C ARG A 79 26.12 -9.37 0.64
N CYS A 80 25.90 -8.42 -0.29
CA CYS A 80 26.82 -8.18 -1.40
C CYS A 80 27.86 -7.09 -1.11
N SER A 81 27.56 -6.09 -0.28
CA SER A 81 28.41 -4.91 -0.13
C SER A 81 28.90 -4.65 1.30
N GLY A 82 28.33 -5.31 2.30
CA GLY A 82 28.64 -5.06 3.71
C GLY A 82 28.30 -3.65 4.19
N ARG A 83 27.58 -2.84 3.39
CA ARG A 83 27.13 -1.49 3.76
C ARG A 83 26.20 -1.55 4.96
N LYS A 84 26.31 -0.56 5.84
CA LYS A 84 25.46 -0.45 7.02
C LYS A 84 24.08 0.06 6.64
N VAL A 85 23.07 -0.81 6.72
CA VAL A 85 21.67 -0.51 6.41
C VAL A 85 20.86 -0.36 7.69
N ILE A 86 20.09 0.71 7.81
CA ILE A 86 19.02 0.83 8.78
C ILE A 86 17.69 0.83 8.02
N TYR A 87 16.83 -0.15 8.35
CA TYR A 87 15.43 -0.24 7.92
C TYR A 87 14.52 -0.05 9.13
N LEU A 88 13.52 0.82 9.02
CA LEU A 88 12.49 1.01 10.04
C LEU A 88 11.22 1.65 9.43
N SER A 89 10.08 1.50 10.09
CA SER A 89 8.88 2.26 9.74
C SER A 89 8.99 3.71 10.23
N ALA A 90 8.24 4.61 9.57
CA ALA A 90 8.13 6.01 9.98
C ALA A 90 7.58 6.14 11.43
N GLU A 91 6.69 5.25 11.85
CA GLU A 91 6.21 5.18 13.24
C GLU A 91 7.33 4.84 14.22
N THR A 92 8.19 3.88 13.87
CA THR A 92 9.34 3.51 14.72
C THR A 92 10.35 4.66 14.77
N PHE A 93 10.60 5.36 13.66
CA PHE A 93 11.42 6.57 13.62
C PHE A 93 10.89 7.62 14.59
N MET A 94 9.60 7.92 14.49
CA MET A 94 8.92 8.88 15.38
C MET A 94 9.03 8.45 16.85
N TYR A 95 8.74 7.19 17.18
CA TYR A 95 8.83 6.69 18.54
C TYR A 95 10.23 6.89 19.14
N ARG A 96 11.28 6.52 18.40
CA ARG A 96 12.66 6.66 18.84
C ARG A 96 13.10 8.12 18.98
N PHE A 97 12.60 8.99 18.11
CA PHE A 97 12.85 10.42 18.23
C PHE A 97 12.21 11.01 19.49
N VAL A 98 10.95 10.68 19.76
CA VAL A 98 10.26 11.11 21.00
C VAL A 98 10.95 10.56 22.24
N GLU A 99 11.42 9.31 22.20
CA GLU A 99 12.22 8.71 23.26
C GLU A 99 13.53 9.49 23.50
N ALA A 100 14.26 9.82 22.44
CA ALA A 100 15.49 10.62 22.50
C ALA A 100 15.24 12.03 23.07
N LEU A 101 14.12 12.66 22.73
CA LEU A 101 13.70 13.95 23.33
C LEU A 101 13.44 13.81 24.84
N ARG A 102 12.72 12.77 25.24
CA ARG A 102 12.39 12.51 26.66
C ARG A 102 13.64 12.30 27.51
N PHE A 103 14.61 11.57 27.00
CA PHE A 103 15.86 11.27 27.70
C PHE A 103 16.97 12.29 27.46
N LYS A 104 16.70 13.37 26.69
CA LYS A 104 17.66 14.41 26.30
C LYS A 104 18.90 13.89 25.56
N ASP A 105 18.73 12.81 24.79
CA ASP A 105 19.78 12.11 24.04
C ASP A 105 19.61 12.25 22.53
N THR A 106 19.18 13.42 22.08
CA THR A 106 18.96 13.70 20.66
C THR A 106 20.25 13.67 19.82
N MET A 107 21.39 13.93 20.44
CA MET A 107 22.68 13.88 19.74
C MET A 107 23.08 12.45 19.34
N ALA A 108 22.92 11.50 20.26
CA ALA A 108 23.17 10.08 19.96
C ALA A 108 22.19 9.56 18.89
N PHE A 109 20.92 9.93 18.99
CA PHE A 109 19.93 9.63 17.96
C PHE A 109 20.37 10.11 16.58
N LYS A 110 20.72 11.41 16.45
CA LYS A 110 21.21 12.00 15.18
C LYS A 110 22.45 11.29 14.64
N GLN A 111 23.41 11.04 15.50
CA GLN A 111 24.66 10.38 15.14
C GLN A 111 24.42 8.95 14.62
N GLN A 112 23.51 8.22 15.26
CA GLN A 112 23.17 6.86 14.86
C GLN A 112 22.60 6.81 13.44
N PHE A 113 21.61 7.66 13.11
CA PHE A 113 20.98 7.68 11.79
C PHE A 113 21.92 8.24 10.70
N ARG A 114 22.77 9.22 11.05
CA ARG A 114 23.72 9.81 10.10
C ARG A 114 24.94 8.93 9.83
N SER A 115 25.21 7.93 10.65
CA SER A 115 26.37 7.03 10.52
C SER A 115 26.15 5.84 9.59
N VAL A 116 25.02 5.77 8.90
CA VAL A 116 24.68 4.64 8.02
C VAL A 116 24.99 4.92 6.56
N ASP A 117 25.19 3.87 5.79
CA ASP A 117 25.38 3.99 4.33
C ASP A 117 24.06 4.02 3.58
N VAL A 118 23.01 3.38 4.17
CA VAL A 118 21.67 3.31 3.60
C VAL A 118 20.63 3.49 4.70
N LEU A 119 19.76 4.49 4.55
CA LEU A 119 18.58 4.67 5.40
C LEU A 119 17.33 4.32 4.63
N MET A 120 16.49 3.46 5.21
CA MET A 120 15.25 2.99 4.63
C MET A 120 14.09 3.27 5.56
N ILE A 121 13.15 4.12 5.13
CA ILE A 121 11.95 4.51 5.90
C ILE A 121 10.70 3.98 5.20
N ASP A 122 10.00 3.08 5.85
CA ASP A 122 8.77 2.49 5.34
C ASP A 122 7.55 3.30 5.81
N ASP A 123 6.59 3.52 4.90
CA ASP A 123 5.31 4.17 5.16
C ASP A 123 5.44 5.59 5.75
N VAL A 124 6.14 6.49 5.03
CA VAL A 124 6.44 7.86 5.49
C VAL A 124 5.19 8.70 5.78
N GLN A 125 4.02 8.35 5.24
CA GLN A 125 2.75 9.05 5.52
C GLN A 125 2.41 9.10 7.02
N PHE A 126 2.95 8.21 7.86
CA PHE A 126 2.68 8.20 9.30
C PHE A 126 3.33 9.35 10.08
N ILE A 127 4.27 10.11 9.48
CA ILE A 127 4.75 11.37 10.11
C ILE A 127 3.84 12.56 9.82
N SER A 128 2.76 12.39 9.06
CA SER A 128 1.80 13.45 8.74
C SER A 128 1.22 14.10 10.01
N GLY A 129 1.16 15.43 10.05
CA GLY A 129 0.67 16.20 11.19
C GLY A 129 1.54 16.13 12.46
N LYS A 130 2.82 15.69 12.33
CA LYS A 130 3.78 15.58 13.44
C LYS A 130 4.97 16.53 13.21
N ASP A 131 4.77 17.84 13.37
CA ASP A 131 5.70 18.88 12.96
C ASP A 131 7.13 18.69 13.47
N SER A 132 7.32 18.41 14.75
CA SER A 132 8.66 18.18 15.33
C SER A 132 9.35 16.93 14.78
N THR A 133 8.57 15.88 14.45
CA THR A 133 9.09 14.67 13.81
C THR A 133 9.43 14.93 12.36
N GLN A 134 8.61 15.69 11.65
CA GLN A 134 8.88 16.09 10.26
C GLN A 134 10.15 16.93 10.16
N GLU A 135 10.36 17.85 11.08
CA GLU A 135 11.56 18.67 11.13
C GLU A 135 12.83 17.82 11.34
N GLU A 136 12.82 16.90 12.30
CA GLU A 136 13.97 16.01 12.53
C GLU A 136 14.19 15.03 11.37
N PHE A 137 13.11 14.48 10.81
CA PHE A 137 13.18 13.66 9.60
C PHE A 137 13.85 14.44 8.46
N PHE A 138 13.43 15.68 8.22
CA PHE A 138 13.99 16.54 7.17
C PHE A 138 15.49 16.81 7.37
N HIS A 139 15.91 17.11 8.60
CA HIS A 139 17.32 17.32 8.91
C HIS A 139 18.16 16.06 8.74
N THR A 140 17.64 14.91 9.16
CA THR A 140 18.32 13.62 9.01
C THR A 140 18.42 13.25 7.53
N PHE A 141 17.32 13.40 6.79
CA PHE A 141 17.26 13.15 5.35
C PHE A 141 18.29 14.01 4.58
N ASN A 142 18.30 15.35 4.79
CA ASN A 142 19.22 16.23 4.09
C ASN A 142 20.68 15.90 4.41
N ALA A 143 21.02 15.66 5.68
CA ALA A 143 22.37 15.30 6.07
C ALA A 143 22.86 14.03 5.34
N LEU A 144 22.00 13.01 5.19
CA LEU A 144 22.37 11.79 4.46
C LEU A 144 22.52 12.03 2.96
N VAL A 145 21.62 12.80 2.35
CA VAL A 145 21.69 13.11 0.91
C VAL A 145 22.93 13.95 0.60
N ASP A 146 23.24 14.95 1.44
CA ASP A 146 24.43 15.82 1.29
C ASP A 146 25.74 15.04 1.50
N ASP A 147 25.73 14.05 2.39
CA ASP A 147 26.85 13.11 2.62
C ASP A 147 26.90 11.97 1.59
N HIS A 148 26.14 12.06 0.52
CA HIS A 148 26.05 11.00 -0.51
C HIS A 148 25.72 9.62 0.07
N ARG A 149 24.80 9.54 1.06
CA ARG A 149 24.26 8.29 1.58
C ARG A 149 22.94 7.96 0.89
N GLN A 150 22.69 6.67 0.66
CA GLN A 150 21.47 6.23 0.00
C GLN A 150 20.25 6.37 0.93
N VAL A 151 19.20 6.99 0.44
CA VAL A 151 17.89 7.04 1.12
C VAL A 151 16.84 6.34 0.27
N ILE A 152 16.04 5.47 0.90
CA ILE A 152 14.93 4.76 0.25
C ILE A 152 13.69 4.96 1.11
N ILE A 153 12.59 5.33 0.47
CA ILE A 153 11.36 5.69 1.19
C ILE A 153 10.17 5.03 0.51
N THR A 154 9.21 4.60 1.32
CA THR A 154 7.91 4.16 0.78
C THR A 154 6.77 5.02 1.30
N ALA A 155 5.68 5.04 0.55
CA ALA A 155 4.42 5.68 0.92
C ALA A 155 3.21 4.97 0.30
N ASP A 156 2.02 5.33 0.78
CA ASP A 156 0.76 4.87 0.18
C ASP A 156 0.38 5.67 -1.09
N ARG A 157 1.00 6.84 -1.30
CA ARG A 157 0.72 7.78 -2.41
C ARG A 157 1.97 8.57 -2.81
N SER A 158 1.88 9.29 -3.93
CA SER A 158 2.99 10.10 -4.47
C SER A 158 3.41 11.22 -3.50
N PRO A 159 4.66 11.74 -3.56
CA PRO A 159 5.11 12.84 -2.72
C PRO A 159 4.21 14.06 -2.77
N SER A 160 3.70 14.42 -3.96
CA SER A 160 2.80 15.57 -4.15
C SER A 160 1.43 15.41 -3.48
N SER A 161 1.01 14.17 -3.22
CA SER A 161 -0.29 13.82 -2.64
C SER A 161 -0.21 13.47 -1.14
N LEU A 162 0.93 13.67 -0.50
CA LEU A 162 1.10 13.44 0.94
C LEU A 162 0.54 14.62 1.74
N ASP A 163 -0.74 14.50 2.14
CA ASP A 163 -1.40 15.50 2.97
C ASP A 163 -0.80 15.54 4.38
N GLY A 164 -0.70 16.75 4.96
CA GLY A 164 -0.15 16.96 6.31
C GLY A 164 1.37 16.79 6.42
N ILE A 165 2.08 16.65 5.29
CA ILE A 165 3.54 16.72 5.20
C ILE A 165 3.92 18.07 4.58
N GLU A 166 4.88 18.76 5.19
CA GLU A 166 5.36 20.06 4.74
C GLU A 166 5.85 20.05 3.29
N GLU A 167 5.60 21.14 2.56
CA GLU A 167 5.93 21.27 1.14
C GLU A 167 7.43 21.08 0.87
N ARG A 168 8.29 21.61 1.77
CA ARG A 168 9.75 21.43 1.66
C ARG A 168 10.18 19.96 1.69
N ILE A 169 9.51 19.14 2.52
CA ILE A 169 9.77 17.68 2.60
C ILE A 169 9.26 17.01 1.33
N ARG A 170 8.02 17.28 0.93
CA ARG A 170 7.44 16.71 -0.30
C ARG A 170 8.29 17.00 -1.53
N SER A 171 8.80 18.23 -1.66
CA SER A 171 9.71 18.62 -2.73
C SER A 171 11.00 17.77 -2.73
N ARG A 172 11.63 17.58 -1.57
CA ARG A 172 12.84 16.76 -1.42
C ARG A 172 12.59 15.28 -1.70
N LEU A 173 11.46 14.74 -1.26
CA LEU A 173 11.06 13.36 -1.56
C LEU A 173 10.89 13.12 -3.06
N GLY A 174 10.48 14.15 -3.80
CA GLY A 174 10.30 14.11 -5.25
C GLY A 174 11.57 14.38 -6.09
N CYS A 175 12.70 14.78 -5.46
CA CYS A 175 13.93 15.13 -6.21
C CYS A 175 14.64 13.93 -6.83
N GLY A 176 14.48 12.72 -6.29
CA GLY A 176 15.11 11.50 -6.78
C GLY A 176 14.24 10.75 -7.79
N LEU A 177 14.33 9.43 -7.77
CA LEU A 177 13.46 8.57 -8.57
C LEU A 177 12.20 8.22 -7.80
N VAL A 178 11.06 8.63 -8.33
CA VAL A 178 9.73 8.31 -7.79
C VAL A 178 9.09 7.26 -8.68
N VAL A 179 8.77 6.10 -8.11
CA VAL A 179 8.20 4.95 -8.83
C VAL A 179 6.90 4.51 -8.18
N ASP A 180 5.88 4.35 -8.99
CA ASP A 180 4.59 3.80 -8.58
C ASP A 180 4.56 2.27 -8.69
N ILE A 181 3.82 1.65 -7.78
CA ILE A 181 3.47 0.24 -7.82
C ILE A 181 1.94 0.17 -7.92
N PHE A 182 1.47 -0.37 -9.04
CA PHE A 182 0.05 -0.46 -9.31
C PHE A 182 -0.59 -1.66 -8.60
N PRO A 183 -1.93 -1.66 -8.44
CA PRO A 183 -2.66 -2.86 -8.03
C PRO A 183 -2.33 -4.05 -8.92
N THR A 184 -2.26 -5.23 -8.32
CA THR A 184 -1.94 -6.47 -9.03
C THR A 184 -3.02 -6.84 -10.05
N ASP A 185 -2.60 -7.23 -11.26
CA ASP A 185 -3.47 -7.88 -12.24
C ASP A 185 -3.72 -9.36 -11.88
N TYR A 186 -4.57 -10.01 -12.66
CA TYR A 186 -4.90 -11.42 -12.43
C TYR A 186 -3.67 -12.33 -12.56
N GLU A 187 -2.86 -12.12 -13.59
CA GLU A 187 -1.68 -12.92 -13.89
C GLU A 187 -0.64 -12.85 -12.76
N LEU A 188 -0.41 -11.65 -12.23
CA LEU A 188 0.51 -11.47 -11.11
C LEU A 188 -0.03 -12.13 -9.84
N ARG A 189 -1.33 -12.00 -9.56
CA ARG A 189 -1.94 -12.68 -8.40
C ARG A 189 -1.84 -14.19 -8.49
N LEU A 190 -2.11 -14.75 -9.67
CA LEU A 190 -1.97 -16.18 -9.90
C LEU A 190 -0.53 -16.64 -9.70
N GLY A 191 0.45 -15.93 -10.27
CA GLY A 191 1.87 -16.21 -10.09
C GLY A 191 2.32 -16.18 -8.62
N ILE A 192 1.83 -15.19 -7.85
CA ILE A 192 2.08 -15.10 -6.40
C ILE A 192 1.51 -16.31 -5.66
N LEU A 193 0.28 -16.72 -5.98
CA LEU A 193 -0.36 -17.88 -5.37
C LEU A 193 0.40 -19.17 -5.71
N GLN A 194 0.83 -19.34 -6.95
CA GLN A 194 1.62 -20.51 -7.40
C GLN A 194 2.94 -20.60 -6.64
N ALA A 195 3.73 -19.51 -6.63
CA ALA A 195 5.01 -19.48 -5.91
C ALA A 195 4.83 -19.74 -4.40
N ARG A 196 3.77 -19.19 -3.80
CA ARG A 196 3.47 -19.43 -2.38
C ARG A 196 3.04 -20.86 -2.12
N THR A 197 2.27 -21.46 -3.03
CA THR A 197 1.86 -22.86 -2.97
C THR A 197 3.05 -23.81 -3.04
N GLU A 198 4.01 -23.56 -3.93
CA GLU A 198 5.24 -24.35 -4.02
C GLU A 198 6.04 -24.35 -2.70
N GLN A 199 6.16 -23.19 -2.06
CA GLN A 199 6.78 -23.08 -0.74
C GLN A 199 6.03 -23.90 0.31
N LEU A 200 4.69 -23.79 0.34
CA LEU A 200 3.85 -24.52 1.29
C LEU A 200 3.93 -26.04 1.08
N ILE A 201 3.95 -26.52 -0.15
CA ILE A 201 4.12 -27.95 -0.48
C ILE A 201 5.52 -28.44 -0.05
N GLY A 202 6.56 -27.62 -0.21
CA GLY A 202 7.90 -27.93 0.30
C GLY A 202 7.95 -28.10 1.83
N GLU A 203 7.18 -27.29 2.57
CA GLU A 203 7.05 -27.38 4.02
C GLU A 203 6.07 -28.50 4.47
N ARG A 204 5.11 -28.90 3.62
CA ARG A 204 3.98 -29.81 3.90
C ARG A 204 3.74 -30.74 2.69
N PRO A 205 4.47 -31.84 2.58
CA PRO A 205 4.42 -32.73 1.40
C PRO A 205 3.06 -33.39 1.12
N ASP A 206 2.20 -33.48 2.14
CA ASP A 206 0.86 -34.07 2.02
C ASP A 206 -0.18 -33.07 1.52
N LEU A 207 0.16 -31.79 1.44
CA LEU A 207 -0.74 -30.74 0.95
C LEU A 207 -1.02 -30.95 -0.55
N ARG A 208 -2.30 -30.98 -0.90
CA ARG A 208 -2.76 -31.03 -2.30
C ARG A 208 -3.65 -29.83 -2.57
N ILE A 209 -3.27 -29.05 -3.59
CA ILE A 209 -4.02 -27.87 -4.03
C ILE A 209 -4.31 -28.02 -5.52
N ALA A 210 -5.58 -27.97 -5.88
CA ALA A 210 -6.00 -28.02 -7.27
C ALA A 210 -5.69 -26.68 -7.96
N PRO A 211 -5.20 -26.68 -9.21
CA PRO A 211 -4.92 -25.43 -9.96
C PRO A 211 -6.14 -24.52 -10.05
N GLU A 212 -7.33 -25.08 -10.23
CA GLU A 212 -8.59 -24.34 -10.34
C GLU A 212 -8.93 -23.56 -9.04
N ALA A 213 -8.47 -24.06 -7.89
CA ALA A 213 -8.61 -23.34 -6.61
C ALA A 213 -7.75 -22.08 -6.57
N LEU A 214 -6.54 -22.12 -7.13
CA LEU A 214 -5.66 -20.94 -7.24
C LEU A 214 -6.20 -19.92 -8.23
N GLU A 215 -6.70 -20.36 -9.37
CA GLU A 215 -7.35 -19.53 -10.38
C GLU A 215 -8.58 -18.81 -9.78
N PHE A 216 -9.43 -19.54 -9.05
CA PHE A 216 -10.58 -18.98 -8.37
C PHE A 216 -10.18 -17.95 -7.31
N LEU A 217 -9.15 -18.21 -6.50
CA LEU A 217 -8.61 -17.25 -5.54
C LEU A 217 -8.07 -15.99 -6.24
N ALA A 218 -7.29 -16.16 -7.32
CA ALA A 218 -6.73 -15.04 -8.08
C ALA A 218 -7.81 -14.16 -8.71
N GLU A 219 -8.93 -14.75 -9.13
CA GLU A 219 -10.07 -14.01 -9.69
C GLU A 219 -10.84 -13.26 -8.62
N ARG A 220 -11.19 -13.93 -7.50
CA ARG A 220 -12.12 -13.42 -6.49
C ARG A 220 -11.47 -12.52 -5.45
N VAL A 221 -10.20 -12.75 -5.11
CA VAL A 221 -9.47 -11.98 -4.09
C VAL A 221 -8.56 -10.98 -4.76
N SER A 222 -9.08 -9.79 -5.07
CA SER A 222 -8.38 -8.74 -5.83
C SER A 222 -7.92 -7.53 -4.99
N GLN A 223 -8.19 -7.52 -3.67
CA GLN A 223 -8.01 -6.36 -2.79
C GLN A 223 -6.53 -6.01 -2.58
N SER A 224 -5.70 -6.97 -2.19
CA SER A 224 -4.25 -6.80 -2.00
C SER A 224 -3.53 -8.15 -1.91
N VAL A 225 -2.23 -8.17 -2.16
CA VAL A 225 -1.40 -9.40 -2.01
C VAL A 225 -1.46 -9.92 -0.56
N ARG A 226 -1.48 -9.03 0.44
CA ARG A 226 -1.61 -9.44 1.85
C ARG A 226 -2.91 -10.19 2.13
N VAL A 227 -4.02 -9.71 1.59
CA VAL A 227 -5.33 -10.39 1.72
C VAL A 227 -5.33 -11.70 0.94
N LEU A 228 -4.73 -11.72 -0.25
CA LEU A 228 -4.61 -12.92 -1.09
C LEU A 228 -3.82 -14.03 -0.40
N GLU A 229 -2.65 -13.72 0.16
CA GLU A 229 -1.85 -14.68 0.94
C GLU A 229 -2.57 -15.13 2.21
N GLY A 230 -3.24 -14.21 2.89
CA GLY A 230 -4.08 -14.53 4.05
C GLY A 230 -5.21 -15.50 3.70
N ALA A 231 -5.86 -15.30 2.55
CA ALA A 231 -6.91 -16.17 2.05
C ALA A 231 -6.36 -17.59 1.73
N LEU A 232 -5.22 -17.68 1.04
CA LEU A 232 -4.57 -18.98 0.77
C LEU A 232 -4.23 -19.71 2.07
N ASN A 233 -3.62 -19.03 3.04
CA ASN A 233 -3.26 -19.63 4.32
C ASN A 233 -4.52 -20.12 5.08
N ARG A 234 -5.63 -19.36 5.06
CA ARG A 234 -6.89 -19.77 5.69
C ARG A 234 -7.47 -21.02 5.03
N VAL A 235 -7.46 -21.09 3.70
CA VAL A 235 -7.93 -22.26 2.93
C VAL A 235 -7.09 -23.49 3.23
N VAL A 236 -5.76 -23.35 3.23
CA VAL A 236 -4.83 -24.46 3.52
C VAL A 236 -5.06 -25.00 4.93
N ASN A 237 -5.15 -24.13 5.94
CA ASN A 237 -5.41 -24.55 7.31
C ASN A 237 -6.79 -25.23 7.45
N PHE A 238 -7.81 -24.74 6.74
CA PHE A 238 -9.13 -25.36 6.75
C PHE A 238 -9.11 -26.76 6.12
N ALA A 239 -8.42 -26.93 4.98
CA ALA A 239 -8.26 -28.20 4.30
C ALA A 239 -7.49 -29.23 5.17
N GLU A 240 -6.46 -28.82 5.89
CA GLU A 240 -5.71 -29.65 6.83
C GLU A 240 -6.61 -30.17 7.97
N HIS A 241 -7.40 -29.29 8.59
CA HIS A 241 -8.32 -29.68 9.66
C HIS A 241 -9.42 -30.64 9.19
N THR A 242 -9.79 -30.57 7.93
CA THR A 242 -10.82 -31.44 7.35
C THR A 242 -10.25 -32.65 6.59
N SER A 243 -8.92 -32.76 6.51
CA SER A 243 -8.19 -33.78 5.74
C SER A 243 -8.67 -33.90 4.29
N ARG A 244 -8.93 -32.75 3.66
CA ARG A 244 -9.45 -32.64 2.28
C ARG A 244 -8.44 -31.95 1.37
N THR A 245 -8.48 -32.29 0.08
CA THR A 245 -7.74 -31.56 -0.96
C THR A 245 -8.32 -30.14 -1.12
N VAL A 246 -7.48 -29.14 -1.31
CA VAL A 246 -7.91 -27.78 -1.60
C VAL A 246 -8.45 -27.72 -3.03
N ASP A 247 -9.75 -27.74 -3.16
CA ASP A 247 -10.51 -27.52 -4.39
C ASP A 247 -11.34 -26.22 -4.29
N VAL A 248 -12.10 -25.88 -5.33
CA VAL A 248 -12.94 -24.68 -5.37
C VAL A 248 -14.01 -24.73 -4.27
N ALA A 249 -14.56 -25.90 -3.93
CA ALA A 249 -15.58 -26.05 -2.90
C ALA A 249 -15.01 -25.71 -1.51
N ILE A 250 -13.80 -26.20 -1.19
CA ILE A 250 -13.09 -25.86 0.04
C ILE A 250 -12.77 -24.36 0.12
N VAL A 251 -12.38 -23.74 -1.00
CA VAL A 251 -12.14 -22.28 -1.04
C VAL A 251 -13.42 -21.51 -0.72
N GLN A 252 -14.54 -21.88 -1.31
CA GLN A 252 -15.83 -21.24 -1.07
C GLN A 252 -16.31 -21.42 0.38
N GLU A 253 -16.14 -22.62 0.94
CA GLU A 253 -16.49 -22.93 2.33
C GLU A 253 -15.62 -22.11 3.32
N ALA A 254 -14.30 -22.18 3.17
CA ALA A 254 -13.33 -21.53 4.07
C ALA A 254 -13.39 -20.00 4.02
N LEU A 255 -13.73 -19.42 2.87
CA LEU A 255 -13.75 -17.99 2.62
C LEU A 255 -15.13 -17.40 2.43
N SER A 256 -16.20 -18.10 2.87
CA SER A 256 -17.59 -17.67 2.66
C SER A 256 -17.86 -16.22 3.07
N GLU A 257 -17.31 -15.75 4.20
CA GLU A 257 -17.42 -14.35 4.65
C GLU A 257 -16.64 -13.40 3.75
N LEU A 258 -15.37 -13.70 3.47
CA LEU A 258 -14.50 -12.85 2.65
C LEU A 258 -15.02 -12.72 1.21
N LEU A 259 -15.60 -13.79 0.68
CA LEU A 259 -16.20 -13.80 -0.65
C LEU A 259 -17.51 -13.01 -0.68
N ARG A 260 -18.34 -13.08 0.37
CA ARG A 260 -19.52 -12.21 0.52
C ARG A 260 -19.14 -10.74 0.59
N ASP A 261 -18.08 -10.39 1.31
CA ASP A 261 -17.59 -9.03 1.38
C ASP A 261 -16.99 -8.55 0.04
N SER A 262 -16.35 -9.44 -0.72
CA SER A 262 -15.89 -9.12 -2.06
C SER A 262 -17.00 -9.11 -3.13
N GLU A 263 -18.08 -9.87 -2.95
CA GLU A 263 -19.30 -9.77 -3.75
C GLU A 263 -20.09 -8.49 -3.44
N ARG A 264 -19.95 -7.94 -2.23
CA ARG A 264 -20.40 -6.59 -1.85
C ARG A 264 -19.53 -5.45 -2.38
N VAL A 265 -18.48 -5.72 -3.17
CA VAL A 265 -17.80 -4.66 -3.91
C VAL A 265 -18.81 -4.02 -4.85
N LEU A 266 -19.32 -2.89 -4.40
CA LEU A 266 -20.26 -2.06 -5.14
C LEU A 266 -19.79 -1.91 -6.58
N SER A 267 -20.57 -2.38 -7.52
CA SER A 267 -20.34 -2.13 -8.93
C SER A 267 -20.73 -0.69 -9.27
N VAL A 268 -20.18 -0.13 -10.34
CA VAL A 268 -20.61 1.18 -10.83
C VAL A 268 -22.11 1.17 -11.17
N ASP A 269 -22.63 0.03 -11.61
CA ASP A 269 -24.05 -0.16 -11.95
C ASP A 269 -24.93 -0.10 -10.67
N ASP A 270 -24.47 -0.69 -9.54
CA ASP A 270 -25.17 -0.60 -8.25
C ASP A 270 -25.24 0.84 -7.75
N VAL A 271 -24.11 1.57 -7.85
CA VAL A 271 -24.07 2.99 -7.50
C VAL A 271 -25.03 3.80 -8.38
N GLN A 272 -25.06 3.55 -9.70
CA GLN A 272 -25.98 4.22 -10.60
C GLN A 272 -27.43 3.92 -10.23
N GLN A 273 -27.76 2.67 -9.97
CA GLN A 273 -29.12 2.24 -9.63
C GLN A 273 -29.61 2.89 -8.33
N LYS A 274 -28.75 2.89 -7.30
CA LYS A 274 -29.10 3.44 -5.99
C LYS A 274 -29.27 4.96 -6.05
N VAL A 275 -28.34 5.67 -6.72
CA VAL A 275 -28.44 7.12 -6.91
C VAL A 275 -29.65 7.48 -7.77
N ALA A 276 -29.90 6.74 -8.86
CA ALA A 276 -31.08 6.95 -9.70
C ALA A 276 -32.38 6.79 -8.88
N GLY A 277 -32.47 5.72 -8.05
CA GLY A 277 -33.61 5.50 -7.17
C GLY A 277 -33.80 6.63 -6.14
N PHE A 278 -32.71 7.12 -5.53
CA PHE A 278 -32.77 8.20 -4.55
C PHE A 278 -33.30 9.52 -5.15
N TYR A 279 -32.90 9.84 -6.38
CA TYR A 279 -33.36 11.06 -7.08
C TYR A 279 -34.58 10.82 -7.99
N ASN A 280 -35.26 9.68 -7.89
CA ASN A 280 -36.43 9.30 -8.74
C ASN A 280 -36.15 9.40 -10.24
N LEU A 281 -34.94 9.01 -10.68
CA LEU A 281 -34.52 8.98 -12.08
C LEU A 281 -34.53 7.54 -12.62
N ARG A 282 -34.65 7.42 -13.95
CA ARG A 282 -34.47 6.13 -14.61
C ARG A 282 -32.96 5.86 -14.85
N MET A 283 -32.58 4.59 -14.82
CA MET A 283 -31.19 4.20 -15.17
C MET A 283 -30.74 4.73 -16.54
N THR A 284 -31.67 4.80 -17.51
CA THR A 284 -31.42 5.37 -18.83
C THR A 284 -31.03 6.86 -18.79
N ASP A 285 -31.47 7.61 -17.78
CA ASP A 285 -31.10 9.02 -17.61
C ASP A 285 -29.65 9.17 -17.15
N MET A 286 -29.13 8.21 -16.37
CA MET A 286 -27.72 8.20 -15.91
C MET A 286 -26.74 8.11 -17.06
N VAL A 287 -27.06 7.36 -18.11
CA VAL A 287 -26.19 7.16 -19.29
C VAL A 287 -26.55 8.09 -20.46
N SER A 288 -27.67 8.83 -20.36
CA SER A 288 -28.20 9.68 -21.46
C SER A 288 -27.32 10.89 -21.74
N ALA A 289 -27.49 11.50 -22.92
CA ALA A 289 -26.85 12.74 -23.29
C ALA A 289 -27.51 14.00 -22.68
N ARG A 290 -28.61 13.85 -21.93
CA ARG A 290 -29.35 14.97 -21.29
C ARG A 290 -28.47 15.79 -20.40
N ARG A 291 -28.61 17.14 -20.47
CA ARG A 291 -27.81 18.14 -19.74
C ARG A 291 -28.63 18.99 -18.76
N THR A 292 -29.90 18.62 -18.49
CA THR A 292 -30.72 19.31 -17.50
C THR A 292 -30.13 19.13 -16.10
N ARG A 293 -30.23 20.14 -15.24
CA ARG A 293 -29.66 20.14 -13.88
C ARG A 293 -30.19 18.97 -13.05
N GLU A 294 -31.43 18.60 -13.24
CA GLU A 294 -32.11 17.48 -12.57
C GLU A 294 -31.46 16.12 -12.85
N VAL A 295 -30.80 15.96 -14.00
CA VAL A 295 -30.12 14.72 -14.41
C VAL A 295 -28.60 14.84 -14.23
N VAL A 296 -28.02 16.02 -14.48
CA VAL A 296 -26.58 16.23 -14.40
C VAL A 296 -26.06 16.11 -12.96
N ARG A 297 -26.77 16.72 -11.97
CA ARG A 297 -26.33 16.70 -10.58
C ARG A 297 -26.35 15.28 -9.98
N PRO A 298 -27.44 14.48 -10.08
CA PRO A 298 -27.43 13.08 -9.67
C PRO A 298 -26.34 12.25 -10.38
N ARG A 299 -26.12 12.46 -11.66
CA ARG A 299 -25.08 11.79 -12.41
C ARG A 299 -23.68 12.13 -11.89
N GLN A 300 -23.42 13.38 -11.54
CA GLN A 300 -22.15 13.79 -10.92
C GLN A 300 -21.98 13.18 -9.54
N VAL A 301 -23.03 13.12 -8.73
CA VAL A 301 -23.03 12.41 -7.43
C VAL A 301 -22.72 10.92 -7.62
N ALA A 302 -23.35 10.27 -8.61
CA ALA A 302 -23.07 8.86 -8.91
C ALA A 302 -21.63 8.62 -9.38
N MET A 303 -21.06 9.50 -10.21
CA MET A 303 -19.64 9.43 -10.62
C MET A 303 -18.70 9.62 -9.42
N TYR A 304 -19.02 10.56 -8.54
CA TYR A 304 -18.27 10.82 -7.32
C TYR A 304 -18.29 9.60 -6.39
N LEU A 305 -19.47 9.04 -6.09
CA LEU A 305 -19.62 7.85 -5.26
C LEU A 305 -18.98 6.62 -5.91
N ALA A 306 -19.10 6.44 -7.23
CA ALA A 306 -18.44 5.36 -7.95
C ALA A 306 -16.92 5.46 -7.83
N LYS A 307 -16.33 6.66 -7.84
CA LYS A 307 -14.90 6.87 -7.60
C LYS A 307 -14.48 6.57 -6.17
N GLN A 308 -15.34 6.89 -5.19
CA GLN A 308 -15.06 6.70 -3.77
C GLN A 308 -15.23 5.23 -3.33
N LEU A 309 -16.27 4.55 -3.82
CA LEU A 309 -16.76 3.27 -3.30
C LEU A 309 -16.42 2.08 -4.21
N THR A 310 -15.88 2.31 -5.41
CA THR A 310 -15.50 1.22 -6.32
C THR A 310 -14.01 1.27 -6.66
N LEU A 311 -13.42 0.11 -6.94
CA LEU A 311 -12.00 -0.01 -7.35
C LEU A 311 -11.80 0.33 -8.84
N ARG A 312 -12.81 0.93 -9.53
CA ARG A 312 -12.75 1.20 -10.96
C ARG A 312 -11.97 2.47 -11.28
N SER A 313 -11.18 2.41 -12.35
CA SER A 313 -10.46 3.57 -12.86
C SER A 313 -11.42 4.61 -13.47
N LEU A 314 -11.00 5.88 -13.51
CA LEU A 314 -11.81 6.96 -14.09
C LEU A 314 -12.28 6.67 -15.53
N PRO A 315 -11.46 6.09 -16.43
CA PRO A 315 -11.93 5.66 -17.76
C PRO A 315 -12.99 4.55 -17.70
N GLN A 316 -12.87 3.59 -16.77
CA GLN A 316 -13.87 2.53 -16.58
C GLN A 316 -15.21 3.10 -16.09
N ILE A 317 -15.16 4.02 -15.11
CA ILE A 317 -16.35 4.75 -14.65
C ILE A 317 -16.98 5.51 -15.82
N GLY A 318 -16.21 6.30 -16.56
CA GLY A 318 -16.72 7.08 -17.70
C GLY A 318 -17.44 6.22 -18.76
N ARG A 319 -16.92 5.02 -19.07
CA ARG A 319 -17.56 4.08 -20.01
C ARG A 319 -18.96 3.67 -19.53
N LYS A 320 -19.13 3.42 -18.23
CA LYS A 320 -20.41 3.03 -17.62
C LYS A 320 -21.44 4.17 -17.62
N PHE A 321 -21.02 5.41 -17.65
CA PHE A 321 -21.89 6.59 -17.71
C PHE A 321 -22.14 7.09 -19.15
N GLY A 322 -22.31 6.18 -20.10
CA GLY A 322 -22.63 6.52 -21.49
C GLY A 322 -21.40 6.89 -22.33
N LYS A 323 -20.30 6.14 -22.17
CA LYS A 323 -19.01 6.30 -22.87
C LYS A 323 -18.42 7.71 -22.74
N ARG A 324 -18.54 8.31 -21.56
CA ARG A 324 -17.96 9.61 -21.26
C ARG A 324 -16.47 9.50 -21.05
N ASP A 325 -15.77 10.56 -21.44
CA ASP A 325 -14.34 10.68 -21.21
C ASP A 325 -13.99 10.76 -19.71
N HIS A 326 -12.81 10.29 -19.34
CA HIS A 326 -12.31 10.34 -17.96
C HIS A 326 -12.24 11.77 -17.40
N THR A 327 -12.01 12.77 -18.25
CA THR A 327 -12.02 14.19 -17.88
C THR A 327 -13.39 14.63 -17.37
N THR A 328 -14.49 14.07 -17.94
CA THR A 328 -15.85 14.32 -17.42
C THR A 328 -16.03 13.78 -16.01
N VAL A 329 -15.45 12.62 -15.71
CA VAL A 329 -15.51 12.04 -14.36
C VAL A 329 -14.68 12.88 -13.38
N ILE A 330 -13.48 13.33 -13.77
CA ILE A 330 -12.65 14.23 -12.96
C ILE A 330 -13.41 15.51 -12.62
N HIS A 331 -14.02 16.13 -13.63
CA HIS A 331 -14.83 17.34 -13.43
C HIS A 331 -16.01 17.09 -12.48
N ALA A 332 -16.70 15.96 -12.63
CA ALA A 332 -17.82 15.60 -11.75
C ALA A 332 -17.36 15.45 -10.29
N VAL A 333 -16.26 14.72 -10.07
CA VAL A 333 -15.69 14.52 -8.73
C VAL A 333 -15.32 15.84 -8.07
N ARG A 334 -14.52 16.67 -8.73
CA ARG A 334 -14.11 17.99 -8.22
C ARG A 334 -15.31 18.88 -7.91
N LYS A 335 -16.31 18.89 -8.81
CA LYS A 335 -17.51 19.73 -8.63
C LYS A 335 -18.33 19.30 -7.42
N ILE A 336 -18.47 18.00 -7.19
CA ILE A 336 -19.19 17.52 -6.00
C ILE A 336 -18.39 17.78 -4.72
N GLU A 337 -17.07 17.61 -4.72
CA GLU A 337 -16.22 17.95 -3.57
C GLU A 337 -16.33 19.43 -3.18
N GLU A 338 -16.37 20.32 -4.17
CA GLU A 338 -16.58 21.74 -3.95
C GLU A 338 -17.98 22.03 -3.36
N LEU A 339 -19.02 21.43 -3.96
CA LEU A 339 -20.41 21.64 -3.54
C LEU A 339 -20.71 21.09 -2.15
N ARG A 340 -20.12 19.96 -1.75
CA ARG A 340 -20.24 19.42 -0.38
C ARG A 340 -19.79 20.40 0.71
N ARG A 341 -18.77 21.23 0.41
CA ARG A 341 -18.28 22.25 1.35
C ARG A 341 -19.22 23.45 1.46
N GLN A 342 -20.04 23.71 0.44
CA GLN A 342 -20.90 24.90 0.34
C GLN A 342 -22.38 24.61 0.61
N ASP A 343 -22.81 23.37 0.47
CA ASP A 343 -24.21 22.93 0.53
C ASP A 343 -24.34 21.77 1.52
N PRO A 344 -24.68 22.04 2.81
CA PRO A 344 -24.83 21.02 3.83
C PRO A 344 -25.94 20.00 3.52
N GLN A 345 -26.99 20.40 2.78
CA GLN A 345 -28.06 19.50 2.39
C GLN A 345 -27.56 18.46 1.40
N LEU A 346 -26.78 18.87 0.38
CA LEU A 346 -26.17 17.96 -0.56
C LEU A 346 -25.18 17.01 0.13
N ASP A 347 -24.42 17.49 1.10
CA ASP A 347 -23.51 16.64 1.87
C ASP A 347 -24.27 15.54 2.62
N GLN A 348 -25.38 15.89 3.25
CA GLN A 348 -26.23 14.94 3.97
C GLN A 348 -26.92 13.93 3.01
N GLU A 349 -27.35 14.35 1.83
CA GLU A 349 -27.89 13.46 0.78
C GLU A 349 -26.81 12.43 0.37
N ILE A 350 -25.59 12.87 0.10
CA ILE A 350 -24.48 11.99 -0.30
C ILE A 350 -24.15 10.99 0.80
N GLU A 351 -24.06 11.42 2.06
CA GLU A 351 -23.82 10.52 3.19
C GLU A 351 -24.98 9.51 3.38
N THR A 352 -26.21 9.92 3.13
CA THR A 352 -27.38 9.02 3.17
C THR A 352 -27.29 7.97 2.06
N ILE A 353 -26.97 8.38 0.83
CA ILE A 353 -26.80 7.44 -0.29
C ILE A 353 -25.63 6.50 -0.02
N LYS A 354 -24.53 7.02 0.53
CA LYS A 354 -23.37 6.22 0.89
C LYS A 354 -23.73 5.13 1.90
N LYS A 355 -24.43 5.45 2.97
CA LYS A 355 -24.94 4.47 3.94
C LYS A 355 -25.86 3.43 3.31
N LEU A 356 -26.71 3.85 2.36
CA LEU A 356 -27.59 2.92 1.63
C LEU A 356 -26.85 2.00 0.66
N LEU A 357 -25.61 2.34 0.27
CA LEU A 357 -24.75 1.54 -0.57
C LEU A 357 -23.87 0.58 0.24
N GLU A 358 -23.49 0.97 1.46
CA GLU A 358 -22.59 0.21 2.34
C GLU A 358 -23.35 -0.81 3.23
N GLY A 359 -24.63 -0.66 3.42
CA GLY A 359 -25.43 -1.49 4.33
C GLY A 359 -26.69 -2.02 3.82
#